data_2bd5a213be51d3b98410acf298e9360c
#
_entry.id   2bd5a213be51d3b98410acf298e9360c
#
_cell.length_a   1.000
_cell.length_b   1.000
_cell.length_c   1.000
_cell.angle_alpha   90.00
_cell.angle_beta   90.00
_cell.angle_gamma   90.00
#
_symmetry.space_group_name_H-M   'P 1'
#
loop_
_entity.id
_entity.type
_entity.pdbx_description
1 polymer ?
#
loop_
_entity_poly.entity_id
_entity_poly.type
_entity_poly.pdbx_seq_one_letter_code
_entity_poly.pdbx_strand_id
1 'polypeptide(L)'
;GNRRVRCVGELLQNQFRIGFSRMERVIRERMTIQDLDIVTPQSLINIRPVTAAIKEFFGSSPLSQFMDQTNPLAELTHKRRLSALGPGGLSRERANMEVRDVHYSHYGRMCPIETPEGPNIGLISYLATYARINEYGFIEAPFRAVDHATGHVSDEVTYMTADVEDQFIVGQAAEPVDENGCLVN
;
A
#
# COMPACT_ATOMS: atom_id res chain seq x y z
N GLY A 1 -8.03 -3.95 10.83
CA GLY A 1 -8.94 -3.86 9.72
C GLY A 1 -9.25 -2.44 9.22
N ASN A 2 -8.94 -1.38 9.99
CA ASN A 2 -9.32 0.00 9.61
C ASN A 2 -8.21 0.77 8.86
N ARG A 3 -7.02 0.17 8.71
CA ARG A 3 -5.91 0.79 8.00
C ARG A 3 -5.71 0.09 6.67
N ARG A 4 -5.92 0.82 5.58
CA ARG A 4 -5.74 0.37 4.21
C ARG A 4 -4.48 0.98 3.61
N VAL A 5 -3.72 0.20 2.89
CA VAL A 5 -2.57 0.67 2.11
C VAL A 5 -3.04 1.13 0.74
N ARG A 6 -2.58 2.31 0.33
CA ARG A 6 -2.75 2.80 -1.05
C ARG A 6 -1.43 2.64 -1.78
N CYS A 7 -1.42 1.76 -2.77
CA CYS A 7 -0.26 1.55 -3.63
C CYS A 7 -0.11 2.69 -4.66
N VAL A 8 1.04 2.75 -5.31
CA VAL A 8 1.36 3.80 -6.30
C VAL A 8 0.33 3.89 -7.42
N GLY A 9 -0.23 2.77 -7.86
CA GLY A 9 -1.26 2.75 -8.91
C GLY A 9 -2.50 3.56 -8.54
N GLU A 10 -3.00 3.44 -7.31
CA GLU A 10 -4.13 4.22 -6.82
C GLU A 10 -3.80 5.71 -6.69
N LEU A 11 -2.60 6.03 -6.21
CA LEU A 11 -2.14 7.42 -6.10
C LEU A 11 -2.03 8.09 -7.47
N LEU A 12 -1.50 7.40 -8.46
CA LEU A 12 -1.43 7.87 -9.84
C LEU A 12 -2.81 8.00 -10.48
N GLN A 13 -3.71 7.03 -10.25
CA GLN A 13 -5.09 7.09 -10.73
C GLN A 13 -5.80 8.34 -10.23
N ASN A 14 -5.61 8.70 -8.96
CA ASN A 14 -6.18 9.92 -8.40
C ASN A 14 -5.63 11.20 -9.08
N GLN A 15 -4.35 11.22 -9.40
CA GLN A 15 -3.75 12.35 -10.14
C GLN A 15 -4.24 12.44 -11.57
N PHE A 16 -4.39 11.32 -12.27
CA PHE A 16 -5.02 11.29 -13.58
C PHE A 16 -6.45 11.83 -13.52
N ARG A 17 -7.24 11.41 -12.53
CA ARG A 17 -8.62 11.88 -12.35
C ARG A 17 -8.68 13.40 -12.18
N ILE A 18 -7.78 13.99 -11.38
CA ILE A 18 -7.66 15.44 -11.22
C ILE A 18 -7.31 16.10 -12.56
N GLY A 19 -6.33 15.55 -13.27
CA GLY A 19 -5.92 16.06 -14.59
C GLY A 19 -7.04 16.00 -15.62
N PHE A 20 -7.78 14.92 -15.69
CA PHE A 20 -8.92 14.76 -16.59
C PHE A 20 -10.07 15.70 -16.23
N SER A 21 -10.38 15.90 -14.95
CA SER A 21 -11.41 16.88 -14.54
C SER A 21 -11.05 18.31 -14.94
N ARG A 22 -9.78 18.69 -14.81
CA ARG A 22 -9.28 20.00 -15.27
C ARG A 22 -9.37 20.12 -16.80
N MET A 23 -9.01 19.05 -17.52
CA MET A 23 -9.09 19.02 -18.99
C MET A 23 -10.54 19.10 -19.46
N GLU A 24 -11.46 18.36 -18.86
CA GLU A 24 -12.89 18.40 -19.16
C GLU A 24 -13.45 19.83 -19.03
N ARG A 25 -13.10 20.53 -17.95
CA ARG A 25 -13.53 21.93 -17.76
C ARG A 25 -13.05 22.83 -18.89
N VAL A 26 -11.80 22.73 -19.29
CA VAL A 26 -11.24 23.51 -20.40
C VAL A 26 -11.94 23.17 -21.72
N ILE A 27 -12.25 21.91 -21.98
CA ILE A 27 -12.99 21.50 -23.18
C ILE A 27 -14.38 22.12 -23.18
N ARG A 28 -15.12 22.08 -22.07
CA ARG A 28 -16.43 22.68 -21.94
C ARG A 28 -16.40 24.20 -22.21
N GLU A 29 -15.44 24.91 -21.62
CA GLU A 29 -15.21 26.34 -21.85
C GLU A 29 -14.93 26.63 -23.34
N ARG A 30 -14.09 25.84 -24.01
CA ARG A 30 -13.80 26.00 -25.44
C ARG A 30 -15.03 25.73 -26.32
N MET A 31 -15.81 24.71 -26.00
CA MET A 31 -17.05 24.40 -26.76
C MET A 31 -18.08 25.54 -26.75
N THR A 32 -18.08 26.35 -25.72
CA THR A 32 -19.01 27.51 -25.65
C THR A 32 -18.56 28.71 -26.49
N ILE A 33 -17.29 28.76 -26.85
CA ILE A 33 -16.67 29.92 -27.55
C ILE A 33 -16.45 29.63 -29.04
N GLN A 34 -16.16 28.37 -29.40
CA GLN A 34 -15.82 28.01 -30.76
C GLN A 34 -17.05 27.69 -31.63
N ASP A 35 -16.90 27.92 -32.92
CA ASP A 35 -17.88 27.55 -33.92
C ASP A 35 -17.99 26.03 -34.06
N LEU A 36 -19.16 25.49 -33.75
CA LEU A 36 -19.42 24.06 -33.73
C LEU A 36 -19.31 23.39 -35.12
N ASP A 37 -19.43 24.16 -36.20
CA ASP A 37 -19.34 23.65 -37.58
C ASP A 37 -17.89 23.35 -38.02
N ILE A 38 -16.92 23.93 -37.33
CA ILE A 38 -15.49 23.84 -37.69
C ILE A 38 -14.68 23.08 -36.63
N VAL A 39 -15.20 22.90 -35.42
CA VAL A 39 -14.46 22.33 -34.29
C VAL A 39 -14.22 20.85 -34.49
N THR A 40 -12.99 20.42 -34.15
CA THR A 40 -12.57 19.02 -34.14
C THR A 40 -12.19 18.59 -32.72
N PRO A 41 -12.25 17.32 -32.36
CA PRO A 41 -11.77 16.85 -31.05
C PRO A 41 -10.30 17.27 -30.78
N GLN A 42 -9.45 17.25 -31.78
CA GLN A 42 -8.05 17.66 -31.65
C GLN A 42 -7.88 19.15 -31.29
N SER A 43 -8.77 20.01 -31.77
CA SER A 43 -8.73 21.45 -31.46
C SER A 43 -9.23 21.75 -30.04
N LEU A 44 -10.06 20.89 -29.48
CA LEU A 44 -10.63 21.04 -28.14
C LEU A 44 -9.72 20.47 -27.05
N ILE A 45 -9.10 19.32 -27.32
CA ILE A 45 -8.32 18.57 -26.34
C ILE A 45 -6.96 19.26 -26.10
N ASN A 46 -6.67 19.48 -24.81
CA ASN A 46 -5.38 19.96 -24.34
C ASN A 46 -4.87 19.03 -23.24
N ILE A 47 -3.76 18.36 -23.48
CA ILE A 47 -3.17 17.39 -22.53
C ILE A 47 -2.40 18.05 -21.38
N ARG A 48 -2.13 19.36 -21.46
CA ARG A 48 -1.32 20.08 -20.44
C ARG A 48 -1.84 19.91 -19.01
N PRO A 49 -3.16 19.99 -18.72
CA PRO A 49 -3.68 19.79 -17.37
C PRO A 49 -3.37 18.40 -16.80
N VAL A 50 -3.40 17.36 -17.62
CA VAL A 50 -3.07 15.98 -17.23
C VAL A 50 -1.56 15.86 -16.96
N THR A 51 -0.74 16.35 -17.90
CA THR A 51 0.73 16.36 -17.74
C THR A 51 1.15 17.14 -16.48
N ALA A 52 0.51 18.29 -16.23
CA ALA A 52 0.79 19.09 -15.05
C ALA A 52 0.43 18.37 -13.75
N ALA A 53 -0.70 17.67 -13.70
CA ALA A 53 -1.10 16.89 -12.53
C ALA A 53 -0.10 15.76 -12.22
N ILE A 54 0.37 15.05 -13.23
CA ILE A 54 1.37 13.99 -13.05
C ILE A 54 2.73 14.56 -12.60
N LYS A 55 3.17 15.67 -13.20
CA LYS A 55 4.41 16.36 -12.78
C LYS A 55 4.31 16.88 -11.35
N GLU A 56 3.15 17.40 -10.94
CA GLU A 56 2.88 17.85 -9.58
C GLU A 56 3.03 16.70 -8.57
N PHE A 57 2.51 15.52 -8.89
CA PHE A 57 2.65 14.34 -8.05
C PHE A 57 4.12 13.95 -7.85
N PHE A 58 4.87 13.76 -8.93
CA PHE A 58 6.27 13.35 -8.84
C PHE A 58 7.20 14.43 -8.28
N GLY A 59 6.86 15.70 -8.42
CA GLY A 59 7.70 16.82 -7.97
C GLY A 59 7.43 17.29 -6.55
N SER A 60 6.21 17.09 -6.02
CA SER A 60 5.81 17.69 -4.74
C SER A 60 5.14 16.75 -3.74
N SER A 61 4.79 15.51 -4.15
CA SER A 61 4.23 14.56 -3.20
C SER A 61 5.29 14.08 -2.21
N PRO A 62 5.00 14.06 -0.89
CA PRO A 62 5.90 13.48 0.11
C PRO A 62 6.17 11.98 -0.10
N LEU A 63 5.30 11.29 -0.85
CA LEU A 63 5.42 9.86 -1.15
C LEU A 63 6.30 9.59 -2.38
N SER A 64 6.51 10.60 -3.23
CA SER A 64 7.47 10.53 -4.33
C SER A 64 8.85 10.97 -3.83
N GLN A 65 9.73 10.01 -3.60
CA GLN A 65 11.02 10.23 -2.97
C GLN A 65 12.16 9.80 -3.87
N PHE A 66 13.33 10.40 -3.67
CA PHE A 66 14.56 9.92 -4.29
C PHE A 66 14.89 8.54 -3.72
N MET A 67 15.06 7.55 -4.62
CA MET A 67 15.25 6.16 -4.19
C MET A 67 16.63 5.96 -3.55
N ASP A 68 16.67 5.28 -2.42
CA ASP A 68 17.92 4.82 -1.82
C ASP A 68 18.52 3.71 -2.69
N GLN A 69 19.71 3.95 -3.24
CA GLN A 69 20.42 3.06 -4.14
C GLN A 69 21.81 2.70 -3.64
N THR A 70 22.05 2.75 -2.34
CA THR A 70 23.32 2.39 -1.72
C THR A 70 23.73 0.94 -2.05
N ASN A 71 22.75 0.04 -2.04
CA ASN A 71 22.89 -1.35 -2.45
C ASN A 71 21.49 -1.90 -2.90
N PRO A 72 21.43 -3.07 -3.55
CA PRO A 72 20.14 -3.63 -4.00
C PRO A 72 19.12 -3.87 -2.88
N LEU A 73 19.56 -4.24 -1.69
CA LEU A 73 18.68 -4.43 -0.54
C LEU A 73 18.05 -3.11 -0.07
N ALA A 74 18.83 -2.02 -0.08
CA ALA A 74 18.32 -0.68 0.26
C ALA A 74 17.22 -0.23 -0.71
N GLU A 75 17.36 -0.50 -2.00
CA GLU A 75 16.31 -0.25 -3.01
C GLU A 75 15.04 -1.05 -2.71
N LEU A 76 15.18 -2.35 -2.47
CA LEU A 76 14.04 -3.23 -2.16
C LEU A 76 13.32 -2.76 -0.89
N THR A 77 14.06 -2.47 0.16
CA THR A 77 13.52 -1.96 1.44
C THR A 77 12.78 -0.65 1.24
N HIS A 78 13.32 0.27 0.46
CA HIS A 78 12.67 1.55 0.17
C HIS A 78 11.34 1.35 -0.58
N LYS A 79 11.29 0.43 -1.55
CA LYS A 79 10.06 0.10 -2.30
C LYS A 79 8.97 -0.55 -1.43
N ARG A 80 9.35 -1.19 -0.32
CA ARG A 80 8.44 -1.87 0.62
C ARG A 80 8.07 -1.01 1.84
N ARG A 81 8.46 0.26 1.85
CA ARG A 81 8.17 1.21 2.91
C ARG A 81 6.68 1.55 2.97
N LEU A 82 6.14 1.58 4.17
CA LEU A 82 4.78 2.01 4.48
C LEU A 82 4.84 3.35 5.21
N SER A 83 4.05 4.32 4.77
CA SER A 83 3.97 5.63 5.39
C SER A 83 2.54 5.92 5.84
N ALA A 84 2.38 6.35 7.09
CA ALA A 84 1.11 6.87 7.60
C ALA A 84 0.89 8.34 7.21
N LEU A 85 1.92 8.99 6.67
CA LEU A 85 1.92 10.40 6.28
C LEU A 85 1.48 10.60 4.83
N GLY A 86 1.18 11.84 4.47
CA GLY A 86 0.88 12.23 3.11
C GLY A 86 -0.62 12.39 2.82
N PRO A 87 -1.00 12.61 1.55
CA PRO A 87 -2.39 12.85 1.17
C PRO A 87 -3.31 11.71 1.58
N GLY A 88 -4.36 12.04 2.35
CA GLY A 88 -5.30 11.06 2.90
C GLY A 88 -4.79 10.28 4.10
N GLY A 89 -3.57 10.55 4.56
CA GLY A 89 -2.98 10.02 5.79
C GLY A 89 -3.04 11.03 6.93
N LEU A 90 -2.16 10.82 7.92
CA LEU A 90 -2.03 11.66 9.09
C LEU A 90 -1.04 12.80 8.86
N SER A 91 -1.22 13.91 9.56
CA SER A 91 -0.15 14.89 9.77
C SER A 91 0.62 14.54 11.04
N ARG A 92 1.88 14.97 11.13
CA ARG A 92 2.72 14.71 12.31
C ARG A 92 2.08 15.23 13.61
N GLU A 93 1.40 16.37 13.56
CA GLU A 93 0.75 17.00 14.70
C GLU A 93 -0.47 16.19 15.19
N ARG A 94 -1.13 15.46 14.29
CA ARG A 94 -2.30 14.63 14.60
C ARG A 94 -1.95 13.19 14.96
N ALA A 95 -0.69 12.80 14.80
CA ALA A 95 -0.22 11.46 15.11
C ALA A 95 0.06 11.33 16.60
N ASN A 96 -0.89 10.79 17.35
CA ASN A 96 -0.75 10.47 18.77
C ASN A 96 0.06 9.17 18.97
N MET A 97 0.30 8.79 20.22
CA MET A 97 1.02 7.57 20.57
C MET A 97 0.32 6.31 20.07
N GLU A 98 -0.99 6.29 20.09
CA GLU A 98 -1.80 5.11 19.73
C GLU A 98 -1.58 4.67 18.28
N VAL A 99 -1.43 5.61 17.34
CA VAL A 99 -1.19 5.28 15.92
C VAL A 99 0.25 4.83 15.64
N ARG A 100 1.17 5.03 16.59
CA ARG A 100 2.58 4.66 16.51
C ARG A 100 2.88 3.31 17.13
N ASP A 101 1.93 2.73 17.86
CA ASP A 101 2.08 1.46 18.54
C ASP A 101 2.11 0.26 17.59
N VAL A 102 2.73 -0.81 18.07
CA VAL A 102 2.68 -2.11 17.44
C VAL A 102 1.46 -2.86 17.93
N HIS A 103 0.58 -3.21 17.02
CA HIS A 103 -0.62 -3.98 17.32
C HIS A 103 -0.39 -5.47 16.97
N TYR A 104 -1.09 -6.39 17.63
CA TYR A 104 -0.94 -7.82 17.36
C TYR A 104 -1.21 -8.19 15.87
N SER A 105 -2.08 -7.45 15.19
CA SER A 105 -2.35 -7.64 13.75
C SER A 105 -1.15 -7.33 12.84
N HIS A 106 -0.08 -6.73 13.38
CA HIS A 106 1.16 -6.50 12.65
C HIS A 106 1.95 -7.80 12.42
N TYR A 107 1.71 -8.82 13.22
CA TYR A 107 2.45 -10.08 13.12
C TYR A 107 2.38 -10.68 11.72
N GLY A 108 3.54 -10.94 11.13
CA GLY A 108 3.65 -11.43 9.75
C GLY A 108 3.30 -10.42 8.65
N ARG A 109 2.88 -9.19 8.99
CA ARG A 109 2.45 -8.15 8.05
C ARG A 109 3.32 -6.92 8.03
N MET A 110 3.57 -6.33 9.18
CA MET A 110 4.42 -5.16 9.33
C MET A 110 5.56 -5.46 10.29
N CYS A 111 6.79 -5.10 9.93
CA CYS A 111 7.93 -5.29 10.83
C CYS A 111 7.75 -4.45 12.11
N PRO A 112 7.83 -5.06 13.30
CA PRO A 112 7.66 -4.33 14.55
C PRO A 112 8.89 -3.53 14.97
N ILE A 113 10.03 -3.73 14.33
CA ILE A 113 11.34 -3.22 14.72
C ILE A 113 11.81 -2.12 13.77
N GLU A 114 11.65 -2.33 12.46
CA GLU A 114 12.18 -1.42 11.45
C GLU A 114 11.30 -0.17 11.34
N THR A 115 11.72 0.89 12.02
CA THR A 115 11.08 2.20 12.04
C THR A 115 12.15 3.25 12.36
N PRO A 116 12.04 4.49 11.82
CA PRO A 116 13.00 5.53 12.15
C PRO A 116 12.92 5.97 13.62
N GLU A 117 14.01 6.50 14.14
CA GLU A 117 14.02 7.21 15.41
C GLU A 117 13.47 8.64 15.23
N GLY A 118 12.93 9.22 16.31
CA GLY A 118 12.48 10.61 16.34
C GLY A 118 11.01 10.81 15.95
N PRO A 119 10.67 11.96 15.34
CA PRO A 119 9.26 12.37 15.12
C PRO A 119 8.44 11.42 14.26
N ASN A 120 9.08 10.62 13.43
CA ASN A 120 8.43 9.68 12.50
C ASN A 120 8.33 8.25 13.04
N ILE A 121 8.72 7.99 14.28
CA ILE A 121 8.65 6.67 14.89
C ILE A 121 7.22 6.13 14.82
N GLY A 122 7.07 4.89 14.35
CA GLY A 122 5.78 4.23 14.17
C GLY A 122 4.91 4.75 13.02
N LEU A 123 5.26 5.90 12.42
CA LEU A 123 4.56 6.46 11.25
C LEU A 123 5.14 5.95 9.93
N ILE A 124 6.41 5.61 9.93
CA ILE A 124 7.11 4.97 8.83
C ILE A 124 7.44 3.55 9.27
N SER A 125 6.96 2.58 8.52
CA SER A 125 7.11 1.16 8.79
C SER A 125 7.48 0.42 7.51
N TYR A 126 7.66 -0.87 7.61
CA TYR A 126 8.05 -1.70 6.46
C TYR A 126 7.21 -2.97 6.42
N LEU A 127 6.89 -3.38 5.20
CA LEU A 127 6.16 -4.62 4.95
C LEU A 127 7.03 -5.82 5.37
N ALA A 128 6.46 -6.75 6.11
CA ALA A 128 7.15 -7.99 6.48
C ALA A 128 7.54 -8.79 5.24
N THR A 129 8.57 -9.65 5.36
CA THR A 129 9.22 -10.30 4.22
C THR A 129 8.25 -11.07 3.32
N TYR A 130 7.33 -11.85 3.92
CA TYR A 130 6.37 -12.67 3.17
C TYR A 130 4.98 -12.04 3.05
N ALA A 131 4.79 -10.84 3.61
CA ALA A 131 3.53 -10.13 3.50
C ALA A 131 3.31 -9.59 2.09
N ARG A 132 2.06 -9.51 1.70
CA ARG A 132 1.61 -8.86 0.47
C ARG A 132 0.38 -8.00 0.73
N ILE A 133 0.06 -7.12 -0.23
CA ILE A 133 -1.11 -6.27 -0.17
C ILE A 133 -2.14 -6.84 -1.16
N ASN A 134 -3.39 -7.05 -0.68
CA ASN A 134 -4.47 -7.56 -1.51
C ASN A 134 -5.09 -6.46 -2.39
N GLU A 135 -6.05 -6.86 -3.23
CA GLU A 135 -6.76 -5.94 -4.14
C GLU A 135 -7.57 -4.84 -3.42
N TYR A 136 -7.92 -5.05 -2.15
CA TYR A 136 -8.64 -4.08 -1.31
C TYR A 136 -7.71 -3.14 -0.55
N GLY A 137 -6.39 -3.37 -0.61
CA GLY A 137 -5.38 -2.59 0.09
C GLY A 137 -5.05 -3.08 1.50
N PHE A 138 -5.53 -4.25 1.92
CA PHE A 138 -5.18 -4.83 3.21
C PHE A 138 -3.95 -5.72 3.11
N ILE A 139 -3.14 -5.72 4.18
CA ILE A 139 -1.94 -6.54 4.24
C ILE A 139 -2.32 -7.95 4.65
N GLU A 140 -1.85 -8.92 3.88
CA GLU A 140 -2.03 -10.35 4.11
C GLU A 140 -0.71 -11.01 4.48
N ALA A 141 -0.80 -12.02 5.33
CA ALA A 141 0.31 -12.90 5.68
C ALA A 141 0.03 -14.33 5.20
N PRO A 142 1.07 -15.12 4.87
CA PRO A 142 0.91 -16.50 4.44
C PRO A 142 0.73 -17.44 5.64
N PHE A 143 -0.17 -18.42 5.48
CA PHE A 143 -0.44 -19.48 6.45
C PHE A 143 -0.61 -20.80 5.76
N ARG A 144 -0.31 -21.90 6.48
CA ARG A 144 -0.55 -23.27 6.06
C ARG A 144 -1.57 -23.90 6.99
N ALA A 145 -2.57 -24.55 6.42
CA ALA A 145 -3.60 -25.22 7.20
C ALA A 145 -3.02 -26.46 7.90
N VAL A 146 -3.51 -26.75 9.10
CA VAL A 146 -3.21 -27.95 9.85
C VAL A 146 -4.47 -28.82 9.94
N ASP A 147 -4.38 -30.07 9.56
CA ASP A 147 -5.46 -31.03 9.72
C ASP A 147 -5.61 -31.38 11.20
N HIS A 148 -6.75 -31.09 11.78
CA HIS A 148 -7.03 -31.33 13.19
C HIS A 148 -7.03 -32.80 13.59
N ALA A 149 -7.29 -33.71 12.64
CA ALA A 149 -7.35 -35.14 12.95
C ALA A 149 -5.97 -35.80 13.03
N THR A 150 -5.04 -35.33 12.19
CA THR A 150 -3.71 -35.92 12.03
C THR A 150 -2.57 -35.03 12.55
N GLY A 151 -2.84 -33.73 12.73
CA GLY A 151 -1.81 -32.74 13.01
C GLY A 151 -0.91 -32.39 11.81
N HIS A 152 -1.24 -32.93 10.61
CA HIS A 152 -0.44 -32.70 9.40
C HIS A 152 -0.55 -31.28 8.89
N VAL A 153 0.60 -30.66 8.61
CA VAL A 153 0.69 -29.31 8.04
C VAL A 153 0.62 -29.38 6.52
N SER A 154 -0.37 -28.74 5.93
CA SER A 154 -0.55 -28.67 4.48
C SER A 154 0.61 -27.96 3.78
N ASP A 155 0.94 -28.38 2.57
CA ASP A 155 1.90 -27.69 1.70
C ASP A 155 1.29 -26.46 0.99
N GLU A 156 -0.03 -26.35 0.96
CA GLU A 156 -0.73 -25.22 0.36
C GLU A 156 -0.64 -23.99 1.26
N VAL A 157 -0.24 -22.86 0.66
CA VAL A 157 -0.13 -21.57 1.34
C VAL A 157 -1.35 -20.73 1.03
N THR A 158 -2.07 -20.34 2.07
CA THR A 158 -3.21 -19.41 1.99
C THR A 158 -2.83 -18.08 2.61
N TYR A 159 -3.12 -16.98 1.91
CA TYR A 159 -2.91 -15.63 2.43
C TYR A 159 -4.16 -15.13 3.14
N MET A 160 -3.99 -14.62 4.35
CA MET A 160 -5.09 -14.12 5.16
C MET A 160 -4.80 -12.72 5.70
N THR A 161 -5.84 -11.89 5.70
CA THR A 161 -5.88 -10.63 6.45
C THR A 161 -6.03 -10.89 7.95
N ALA A 162 -5.77 -9.88 8.79
CA ALA A 162 -5.80 -10.06 10.25
C ALA A 162 -7.17 -10.45 10.79
N ASP A 163 -8.24 -9.93 10.22
CA ASP A 163 -9.63 -10.25 10.59
C ASP A 163 -10.01 -11.70 10.27
N VAL A 164 -9.49 -12.25 9.19
CA VAL A 164 -9.68 -13.68 8.86
C VAL A 164 -8.83 -14.55 9.79
N GLU A 165 -7.57 -14.17 10.02
CA GLU A 165 -6.66 -14.87 10.95
C GLU A 165 -7.23 -14.98 12.37
N ASP A 166 -7.90 -13.94 12.86
CA ASP A 166 -8.53 -13.92 14.20
C ASP A 166 -9.57 -15.03 14.42
N GLN A 167 -10.04 -15.66 13.34
CA GLN A 167 -10.99 -16.78 13.43
C GLN A 167 -10.31 -18.13 13.66
N PHE A 168 -8.98 -18.18 13.62
CA PHE A 168 -8.18 -19.38 13.73
C PHE A 168 -7.23 -19.32 14.92
N ILE A 169 -6.83 -20.50 15.41
CA ILE A 169 -5.70 -20.63 16.32
C ILE A 169 -4.45 -20.82 15.44
N VAL A 170 -3.49 -19.93 15.63
CA VAL A 170 -2.29 -19.87 14.76
C VAL A 170 -1.06 -20.21 15.57
N GLY A 171 -0.29 -21.20 15.10
CA GLY A 171 1.06 -21.50 15.57
C GLY A 171 2.12 -20.73 14.80
N GLN A 172 3.33 -20.71 15.34
CA GLN A 172 4.48 -20.12 14.64
C GLN A 172 4.99 -21.05 13.54
N ALA A 173 5.55 -20.48 12.48
CA ALA A 173 6.16 -21.25 11.39
C ALA A 173 7.38 -22.10 11.84
N ALA A 174 7.95 -21.78 13.01
CA ALA A 174 9.08 -22.50 13.59
C ALA A 174 8.66 -23.66 14.53
N GLU A 175 7.35 -23.93 14.67
CA GLU A 175 6.88 -25.08 15.45
C GLU A 175 7.46 -26.38 14.86
N PRO A 176 7.96 -27.28 15.73
CA PRO A 176 8.57 -28.51 15.27
C PRO A 176 7.54 -29.44 14.62
N VAL A 177 7.92 -29.98 13.48
CA VAL A 177 7.18 -31.02 12.77
C VAL A 177 7.98 -32.32 12.75
N ASP A 178 7.30 -33.45 12.77
CA ASP A 178 7.91 -34.77 12.66
C ASP A 178 8.32 -35.13 11.21
N GLU A 179 8.85 -36.32 11.00
CA GLU A 179 9.24 -36.81 9.66
C GLU A 179 8.07 -36.95 8.69
N ASN A 180 6.84 -37.02 9.20
CA ASN A 180 5.59 -37.09 8.43
C ASN A 180 4.96 -35.72 8.17
N GLY A 181 5.57 -34.63 8.64
CA GLY A 181 5.05 -33.29 8.51
C GLY A 181 3.91 -32.95 9.47
N CYS A 182 3.78 -33.68 10.58
CA CYS A 182 2.79 -33.44 11.62
C CYS A 182 3.38 -32.61 12.76
N LEU A 183 2.59 -31.73 13.36
CA LEU A 183 3.02 -30.98 14.55
C LEU A 183 3.29 -31.93 15.71
N VAL A 184 4.38 -31.67 16.42
CA VAL A 184 4.84 -32.51 17.56
C VAL A 184 4.10 -32.17 18.86
N ASN A 185 3.53 -30.94 18.98
CA ASN A 185 2.80 -30.46 20.16
C ASN A 185 1.35 -30.18 19.85
#